data_ad9a7482073c383d45a1340038714142
#
_entry.id   ad9a7482073c383d45a1340038714142
#
_cell.length_a   1.000
_cell.length_b   1.000
_cell.length_c   1.000
_cell.angle_alpha   90.00
_cell.angle_beta   90.00
_cell.angle_gamma   90.00
#
_symmetry.space_group_name_H-M   'P 1'
#
loop_
_entity.id
_entity.type
_entity.pdbx_description
1 polymer ?
#
loop_
_entity_poly.entity_id
_entity_poly.type
_entity_poly.pdbx_seq_one_letter_code
_entity_poly.pdbx_strand_id
1 'polypeptide(L)'
;MSINNFASIQVRLASPETILKWSHGEVTKPETINYRSQKAERDGLFCERIFGPTKDWECACGKYKKVRFKGVVCDRCGVEITKASVRRERMGHIHLAAPVAHIWYLRGIPSRMALLLDVTPKQLEEVVYFVSYIVTDPKESGLAYKQILSEREFRENQAIYGSTGFTAQTGAEAVLRLLQDVDLESEYQEVQDALEKAQGEKRKKLIKRLDTINAFRNSENLPEWMILTNIPVIPPDLRPMLQLDGGRFATSDLNDLYRRVITRNNRLRKLLDLGTPNIIVQNEKRMLQESVDALIDNGRRSKPITGAGGRALKSLSHSLKGKQGRFRQNLLGKRVDFSGRSVIAVGPDLKMYQCGIPREMAVNLFKPFIINEIVNQGLAQNPKNAEKLIERRDPRIWDVVETVIDGYPVLMNRAPTLHRLGIQAFLPKLVEGRAMRLHPLVCTAFNADFDGDQMAIHVPLGEEARAEALVMMLGSHNILGPKDGKPIVTPGQDMADRKSV
;
A
#
# COMPACT_ATOMS: atom_id res chain seq x y z
N MET A 1 -7.98 21.50 2.55
CA MET A 1 -7.34 21.30 1.22
C MET A 1 -7.73 19.92 0.75
N SER A 2 -8.23 19.76 -0.47
CA SER A 2 -8.52 18.44 -1.00
C SER A 2 -7.18 17.71 -1.25
N ILE A 3 -7.07 16.49 -0.75
CA ILE A 3 -5.87 15.63 -0.84
C ILE A 3 -5.47 15.35 -2.30
N ASN A 4 -6.33 15.66 -3.26
CA ASN A 4 -6.16 15.34 -4.68
C ASN A 4 -5.50 16.46 -5.52
N ASN A 5 -5.11 17.58 -4.93
CA ASN A 5 -4.54 18.71 -5.66
C ASN A 5 -3.07 18.93 -5.28
N PHE A 6 -2.20 18.05 -5.75
CA PHE A 6 -0.74 18.12 -5.56
C PHE A 6 -0.01 17.90 -6.89
N ALA A 7 1.12 18.60 -7.06
CA ALA A 7 1.96 18.49 -8.26
C ALA A 7 2.98 17.33 -8.14
N SER A 8 3.40 17.00 -6.92
CA SER A 8 4.40 15.97 -6.68
C SER A 8 4.24 15.30 -5.32
N ILE A 9 4.79 14.10 -5.19
CA ILE A 9 4.88 13.36 -3.94
C ILE A 9 6.36 13.16 -3.61
N GLN A 10 6.74 13.48 -2.38
CA GLN A 10 8.09 13.25 -1.88
C GLN A 10 8.06 12.19 -0.77
N VAL A 11 8.95 11.20 -0.87
CA VAL A 11 9.14 10.18 0.16
C VAL A 11 10.31 10.59 1.04
N ARG A 12 10.07 10.74 2.35
CA ARG A 12 11.07 11.12 3.36
C ARG A 12 11.08 10.14 4.53
N LEU A 13 12.15 10.19 5.33
CA LEU A 13 12.13 9.61 6.68
C LEU A 13 11.22 10.48 7.57
N ALA A 14 10.44 9.83 8.42
CA ALA A 14 9.64 10.56 9.39
C ALA A 14 10.43 10.75 10.68
N SER A 15 10.57 12.00 11.12
CA SER A 15 11.13 12.28 12.44
C SER A 15 10.15 11.83 13.55
N PRO A 16 10.63 11.57 14.77
CA PRO A 16 9.77 11.29 15.92
C PRO A 16 8.67 12.34 16.12
N GLU A 17 8.99 13.62 15.95
CA GLU A 17 8.07 14.74 16.06
C GLU A 17 7.01 14.73 14.95
N THR A 18 7.40 14.36 13.74
CA THR A 18 6.47 14.22 12.60
C THR A 18 5.46 13.12 12.86
N ILE A 19 5.88 11.98 13.42
CA ILE A 19 4.99 10.89 13.80
C ILE A 19 3.99 11.36 14.88
N LEU A 20 4.46 12.12 15.87
CA LEU A 20 3.58 12.68 16.90
C LEU A 20 2.59 13.71 16.36
N LYS A 21 2.99 14.53 15.38
CA LYS A 21 2.09 15.48 14.68
C LYS A 21 0.98 14.78 13.90
N TRP A 22 1.26 13.62 13.30
CA TRP A 22 0.23 12.83 12.61
C TRP A 22 -0.72 12.12 13.56
N SER A 23 -0.30 11.88 14.79
CA SER A 23 -1.01 11.07 15.76
C SER A 23 -2.09 11.86 16.50
N HIS A 24 -3.24 11.23 16.68
CA HIS A 24 -4.34 11.73 17.49
C HIS A 24 -4.33 11.14 18.92
N GLY A 25 -3.35 10.32 19.27
CA GLY A 25 -3.17 9.76 20.61
C GLY A 25 -2.32 8.50 20.65
N GLU A 26 -1.85 8.15 21.84
CA GLU A 26 -1.06 6.95 22.10
C GLU A 26 -1.96 5.72 22.25
N VAL A 27 -1.57 4.63 21.57
CA VAL A 27 -2.21 3.31 21.70
C VAL A 27 -1.42 2.51 22.74
N THR A 28 -1.99 2.35 23.93
CA THR A 28 -1.33 1.69 25.06
C THR A 28 -1.78 0.26 25.29
N LYS A 29 -2.99 -0.08 24.83
CA LYS A 29 -3.59 -1.40 25.04
C LYS A 29 -3.56 -2.27 23.79
N PRO A 30 -3.23 -3.56 23.91
CA PRO A 30 -3.21 -4.49 22.78
C PRO A 30 -4.60 -4.94 22.33
N GLU A 31 -5.63 -4.72 23.14
CA GLU A 31 -7.01 -5.11 22.88
C GLU A 31 -7.58 -4.33 21.70
N THR A 32 -8.43 -4.99 20.92
CA THR A 32 -9.09 -4.42 19.75
C THR A 32 -10.52 -3.99 20.07
N ILE A 33 -11.36 -4.96 20.37
CA ILE A 33 -12.76 -4.78 20.75
C ILE A 33 -13.06 -5.59 22.01
N ASN A 34 -14.00 -5.10 22.79
CA ASN A 34 -14.54 -5.88 23.89
C ASN A 34 -15.46 -6.97 23.32
N TYR A 35 -15.11 -8.23 23.56
CA TYR A 35 -15.79 -9.36 23.00
C TYR A 35 -17.29 -9.44 23.37
N ARG A 36 -17.65 -9.03 24.60
CA ARG A 36 -19.03 -9.07 25.10
C ARG A 36 -19.87 -7.92 24.57
N SER A 37 -19.34 -6.71 24.56
CA SER A 37 -20.06 -5.51 24.14
C SER A 37 -19.91 -5.17 22.68
N GLN A 38 -18.96 -5.81 21.98
CA GLN A 38 -18.56 -5.55 20.59
C GLN A 38 -18.13 -4.08 20.33
N LYS A 39 -17.87 -3.32 21.37
CA LYS A 39 -17.39 -1.95 21.29
C LYS A 39 -15.87 -1.90 21.28
N ALA A 40 -15.33 -0.88 20.61
CA ALA A 40 -13.90 -0.63 20.61
C ALA A 40 -13.39 -0.38 22.04
N GLU A 41 -12.28 -1.06 22.40
CA GLU A 41 -11.67 -0.89 23.71
C GLU A 41 -10.98 0.49 23.79
N ARG A 42 -11.09 1.14 24.98
CA ARG A 42 -10.47 2.44 25.20
C ARG A 42 -8.95 2.31 25.19
N ASP A 43 -8.26 3.21 24.50
CA ASP A 43 -6.82 3.26 24.32
C ASP A 43 -6.22 2.02 23.61
N GLY A 44 -7.09 1.22 22.98
CA GLY A 44 -6.75 0.06 22.15
C GLY A 44 -6.62 0.42 20.67
N LEU A 45 -6.36 -0.63 19.87
CA LEU A 45 -6.11 -0.51 18.42
C LEU A 45 -7.30 0.04 17.60
N PHE A 46 -8.52 0.01 18.14
CA PHE A 46 -9.74 0.55 17.50
C PHE A 46 -10.38 1.69 18.28
N CYS A 47 -9.70 2.28 19.26
CA CYS A 47 -10.22 3.32 20.15
C CYS A 47 -10.86 4.47 19.38
N GLU A 48 -12.13 4.78 19.71
CA GLU A 48 -12.87 5.86 19.07
C GLU A 48 -12.35 7.26 19.48
N ARG A 49 -11.72 7.38 20.64
CA ARG A 49 -11.10 8.63 21.07
C ARG A 49 -9.91 9.01 20.19
N ILE A 50 -9.10 8.04 19.80
CA ILE A 50 -7.89 8.24 18.98
C ILE A 50 -8.26 8.34 17.50
N PHE A 51 -9.03 7.37 17.00
CA PHE A 51 -9.26 7.18 15.57
C PHE A 51 -10.60 7.77 15.07
N GLY A 52 -11.45 8.24 15.96
CA GLY A 52 -12.77 8.78 15.62
C GLY A 52 -13.92 7.79 15.81
N PRO A 53 -15.17 8.29 15.70
CA PRO A 53 -16.37 7.54 15.97
C PRO A 53 -16.63 6.45 14.93
N THR A 54 -17.33 5.38 15.32
CA THR A 54 -17.74 4.28 14.42
C THR A 54 -18.99 4.62 13.59
N LYS A 55 -19.82 5.55 14.09
CA LYS A 55 -21.02 6.05 13.41
C LYS A 55 -20.94 7.54 13.19
N ASP A 56 -21.47 8.01 12.07
CA ASP A 56 -21.50 9.43 11.74
C ASP A 56 -22.21 10.23 12.85
N TRP A 57 -21.56 11.27 13.34
CA TRP A 57 -22.09 12.25 14.28
C TRP A 57 -22.59 11.66 15.61
N GLU A 58 -22.05 10.50 16.01
CA GLU A 58 -22.40 9.84 17.27
C GLU A 58 -21.14 9.55 18.10
N CYS A 59 -21.17 9.87 19.41
CA CYS A 59 -20.08 9.50 20.30
C CYS A 59 -20.25 8.06 20.85
N ALA A 60 -19.17 7.44 21.32
CA ALA A 60 -19.15 6.05 21.80
C ALA A 60 -20.15 5.77 22.94
N CYS A 61 -20.39 6.74 23.83
CA CYS A 61 -21.34 6.61 24.94
C CYS A 61 -22.79 6.91 24.56
N GLY A 62 -23.05 7.43 23.35
CA GLY A 62 -24.38 7.79 22.87
C GLY A 62 -24.99 9.07 23.45
N LYS A 63 -24.22 9.87 24.20
CA LYS A 63 -24.69 11.15 24.77
C LYS A 63 -25.03 12.17 23.67
N TYR A 64 -24.18 12.24 22.64
CA TYR A 64 -24.34 13.13 21.49
C TYR A 64 -24.56 12.32 20.23
N LYS A 65 -25.65 12.63 19.46
CA LYS A 65 -26.09 11.84 18.29
C LYS A 65 -26.56 12.68 17.10
N LYS A 66 -26.18 13.91 16.94
CA LYS A 66 -26.67 14.74 15.84
C LYS A 66 -25.58 15.64 15.27
N VAL A 67 -25.72 16.00 14.00
CA VAL A 67 -24.82 16.91 13.25
C VAL A 67 -24.61 18.25 13.95
N ARG A 68 -25.60 18.75 14.69
CA ARG A 68 -25.51 20.03 15.44
C ARG A 68 -24.35 20.06 16.44
N PHE A 69 -23.85 18.90 16.87
CA PHE A 69 -22.73 18.78 17.81
C PHE A 69 -21.39 18.56 17.10
N LYS A 70 -21.29 18.81 15.79
CA LYS A 70 -20.06 18.68 15.01
C LYS A 70 -18.88 19.37 15.68
N GLY A 71 -17.76 18.65 15.83
CA GLY A 71 -16.50 19.14 16.40
C GLY A 71 -16.48 19.19 17.93
N VAL A 72 -17.59 18.88 18.61
CA VAL A 72 -17.62 18.82 20.08
C VAL A 72 -16.96 17.52 20.55
N VAL A 73 -16.06 17.61 21.53
CA VAL A 73 -15.49 16.46 22.22
C VAL A 73 -16.37 16.07 23.38
N CYS A 74 -16.83 14.82 23.42
CA CYS A 74 -17.70 14.35 24.49
C CYS A 74 -16.96 14.31 25.82
N ASP A 75 -17.47 15.02 26.81
CA ASP A 75 -16.94 15.06 28.18
C ASP A 75 -16.91 13.71 28.90
N ARG A 76 -17.81 12.78 28.54
CA ARG A 76 -17.91 11.45 29.16
C ARG A 76 -16.97 10.42 28.53
N CYS A 77 -16.90 10.35 27.21
CA CYS A 77 -16.11 9.32 26.52
C CYS A 77 -14.89 9.86 25.76
N GLY A 78 -14.73 11.19 25.66
CA GLY A 78 -13.61 11.84 24.99
C GLY A 78 -13.61 11.70 23.47
N VAL A 79 -14.70 11.21 22.86
CA VAL A 79 -14.81 11.04 21.40
C VAL A 79 -15.29 12.34 20.76
N GLU A 80 -14.59 12.79 19.74
CA GLU A 80 -14.98 13.93 18.92
C GLU A 80 -16.12 13.55 17.97
N ILE A 81 -17.13 14.42 17.87
CA ILE A 81 -18.31 14.19 17.04
C ILE A 81 -18.02 14.62 15.61
N THR A 82 -17.63 13.67 14.77
CA THR A 82 -17.28 13.84 13.36
C THR A 82 -17.91 12.73 12.50
N LYS A 83 -17.62 12.76 11.21
CA LYS A 83 -17.98 11.64 10.32
C LYS A 83 -17.14 10.41 10.62
N ALA A 84 -17.69 9.22 10.49
CA ALA A 84 -16.97 7.96 10.63
C ALA A 84 -15.82 7.81 9.62
N SER A 85 -15.88 8.50 8.48
CA SER A 85 -14.82 8.51 7.46
C SER A 85 -13.43 8.91 7.98
N VAL A 86 -13.35 9.67 9.09
CA VAL A 86 -12.07 10.04 9.72
C VAL A 86 -11.29 8.82 10.23
N ARG A 87 -11.96 7.69 10.47
CA ARG A 87 -11.31 6.41 10.84
C ARG A 87 -10.43 5.84 9.74
N ARG A 88 -10.55 6.35 8.52
CA ARG A 88 -9.70 6.03 7.39
C ARG A 88 -8.45 6.92 7.32
N GLU A 89 -8.45 8.04 8.00
CA GLU A 89 -7.42 9.09 7.90
C GLU A 89 -6.60 9.24 9.17
N ARG A 90 -7.23 9.14 10.36
CA ARG A 90 -6.59 9.38 11.64
C ARG A 90 -5.60 8.28 12.00
N MET A 91 -4.38 8.70 12.32
CA MET A 91 -3.31 7.85 12.82
C MET A 91 -3.18 7.96 14.33
N GLY A 92 -2.69 6.91 14.95
CA GLY A 92 -2.20 6.91 16.32
C GLY A 92 -0.69 6.65 16.36
N HIS A 93 -0.12 6.54 17.55
CA HIS A 93 1.27 6.13 17.75
C HIS A 93 1.43 5.17 18.93
N ILE A 94 2.54 4.47 18.94
CA ILE A 94 3.01 3.67 20.07
C ILE A 94 4.35 4.26 20.48
N HIS A 95 4.46 4.78 21.71
CA HIS A 95 5.73 5.19 22.27
C HIS A 95 6.51 3.98 22.77
N LEU A 96 7.70 3.77 22.22
CA LEU A 96 8.54 2.62 22.55
C LEU A 96 9.30 2.86 23.85
N ALA A 97 9.37 1.82 24.71
CA ALA A 97 10.15 1.84 25.95
C ALA A 97 11.68 1.77 25.69
N ALA A 98 12.09 1.34 24.51
CA ALA A 98 13.47 1.36 24.04
C ALA A 98 13.49 1.64 22.52
N PRO A 99 14.51 2.34 22.01
CA PRO A 99 14.67 2.56 20.57
C PRO A 99 14.83 1.25 19.80
N VAL A 100 14.35 1.22 18.55
CA VAL A 100 14.36 0.05 17.68
C VAL A 100 14.90 0.42 16.31
N ALA A 101 15.81 -0.36 15.76
CA ALA A 101 16.35 -0.13 14.43
C ALA A 101 15.33 -0.49 13.35
N HIS A 102 15.20 0.37 12.34
CA HIS A 102 14.29 0.12 11.21
C HIS A 102 14.90 -0.95 10.29
N ILE A 103 14.20 -2.08 10.12
CA ILE A 103 14.69 -3.26 9.39
C ILE A 103 15.05 -2.97 7.92
N TRP A 104 14.43 -1.99 7.26
CA TRP A 104 14.75 -1.65 5.87
C TRP A 104 16.16 -1.09 5.73
N TYR A 105 16.64 -0.34 6.71
CA TYR A 105 17.97 0.29 6.70
C TYR A 105 19.03 -0.59 7.36
N LEU A 106 18.60 -1.51 8.24
CA LEU A 106 19.47 -2.51 8.87
C LEU A 106 19.76 -3.67 7.89
N ARG A 107 18.72 -4.33 7.38
CA ARG A 107 18.82 -5.52 6.51
C ARG A 107 18.57 -5.23 5.04
N GLY A 108 18.71 -3.98 4.61
CA GLY A 108 18.70 -3.60 3.20
C GLY A 108 19.93 -4.15 2.46
N ILE A 109 19.86 -4.26 1.14
CA ILE A 109 21.01 -4.61 0.29
C ILE A 109 21.23 -3.43 -0.67
N PRO A 110 22.23 -2.58 -0.40
CA PRO A 110 23.14 -2.55 0.76
C PRO A 110 22.47 -1.99 2.03
N SER A 111 22.97 -2.38 3.21
CA SER A 111 22.55 -1.80 4.49
C SER A 111 23.00 -0.34 4.60
N ARG A 112 22.06 0.60 4.66
CA ARG A 112 22.36 2.04 4.73
C ARG A 112 23.00 2.43 6.06
N MET A 113 22.55 1.86 7.18
CA MET A 113 23.17 2.06 8.49
C MET A 113 24.62 1.56 8.52
N ALA A 114 24.86 0.35 7.99
CA ALA A 114 26.20 -0.24 7.97
C ALA A 114 27.18 0.56 7.11
N LEU A 115 26.71 1.08 5.94
CA LEU A 115 27.52 1.94 5.08
C LEU A 115 27.88 3.27 5.74
N LEU A 116 26.92 3.89 6.44
CA LEU A 116 27.15 5.18 7.08
C LEU A 116 28.12 5.04 8.26
N LEU A 117 27.98 4.01 9.08
CA LEU A 117 28.84 3.76 10.24
C LEU A 117 30.17 3.09 9.88
N ASP A 118 30.38 2.70 8.63
CA ASP A 118 31.55 1.92 8.13
C ASP A 118 31.78 0.61 8.89
N VAL A 119 30.71 -0.09 9.24
CA VAL A 119 30.75 -1.42 9.86
C VAL A 119 30.21 -2.47 8.88
N THR A 120 30.52 -3.75 9.11
CA THR A 120 29.92 -4.79 8.27
C THR A 120 28.46 -5.03 8.65
N PRO A 121 27.58 -5.33 7.68
CA PRO A 121 26.14 -5.58 7.98
C PRO A 121 25.94 -6.66 9.04
N LYS A 122 26.76 -7.73 9.02
CA LYS A 122 26.68 -8.83 9.98
C LYS A 122 27.00 -8.35 11.40
N GLN A 123 28.07 -7.61 11.55
CA GLN A 123 28.49 -7.03 12.84
C GLN A 123 27.43 -6.08 13.40
N LEU A 124 26.84 -5.23 12.54
CA LEU A 124 25.78 -4.31 12.95
C LEU A 124 24.52 -5.09 13.41
N GLU A 125 24.17 -6.17 12.72
CA GLU A 125 23.09 -7.06 13.16
C GLU A 125 23.37 -7.67 14.52
N GLU A 126 24.57 -8.17 14.76
CA GLU A 126 24.98 -8.75 16.06
C GLU A 126 24.82 -7.73 17.19
N VAL A 127 25.18 -6.47 16.96
CA VAL A 127 24.97 -5.39 17.95
C VAL A 127 23.48 -5.12 18.17
N VAL A 128 22.70 -4.93 17.12
CA VAL A 128 21.27 -4.59 17.23
C VAL A 128 20.46 -5.70 17.92
N TYR A 129 20.82 -6.97 17.68
CA TYR A 129 20.14 -8.12 18.31
C TYR A 129 20.78 -8.59 19.62
N PHE A 130 21.61 -7.76 20.25
CA PHE A 130 22.18 -7.99 21.59
C PHE A 130 23.11 -9.23 21.68
N VAL A 131 23.84 -9.52 20.61
CA VAL A 131 24.86 -10.59 20.57
C VAL A 131 26.26 -10.04 20.88
N SER A 132 26.56 -8.84 20.38
CA SER A 132 27.87 -8.19 20.51
C SER A 132 27.73 -6.75 21.02
N TYR A 133 28.81 -6.22 21.58
CA TYR A 133 28.90 -4.83 22.04
C TYR A 133 29.66 -4.01 21.02
N ILE A 134 29.35 -2.71 20.95
CA ILE A 134 30.10 -1.74 20.14
C ILE A 134 30.64 -0.64 21.04
N VAL A 135 31.93 -0.29 20.85
CA VAL A 135 32.57 0.79 21.58
C VAL A 135 32.07 2.13 21.08
N THR A 136 31.36 2.85 21.94
CA THR A 136 30.82 4.19 21.65
C THR A 136 31.74 5.30 22.11
N ASP A 137 32.60 5.05 23.13
CA ASP A 137 33.58 5.99 23.62
C ASP A 137 34.79 5.18 24.17
N PRO A 138 35.95 5.22 23.49
CA PRO A 138 37.13 4.45 23.89
C PRO A 138 37.84 5.02 25.10
N LYS A 139 37.68 6.33 25.43
CA LYS A 139 38.41 7.00 26.51
C LYS A 139 39.90 6.65 26.47
N GLU A 140 40.49 6.20 27.62
CA GLU A 140 41.88 5.84 27.77
C GLU A 140 42.20 4.36 27.58
N SER A 141 41.23 3.57 27.07
CA SER A 141 41.33 2.09 27.05
C SER A 141 42.15 1.51 25.90
N GLY A 142 42.67 2.30 24.96
CA GLY A 142 43.35 1.76 23.78
C GLY A 142 42.51 0.99 22.79
N LEU A 143 41.18 0.89 23.03
CA LEU A 143 40.21 0.31 22.10
C LEU A 143 39.91 1.29 20.96
N ALA A 144 39.61 0.77 19.79
CA ALA A 144 39.22 1.65 18.67
C ALA A 144 37.72 2.06 18.78
N TYR A 145 37.43 3.31 18.37
CA TYR A 145 36.05 3.78 18.21
C TYR A 145 35.30 2.91 17.19
N LYS A 146 34.05 2.54 17.48
CA LYS A 146 33.22 1.62 16.70
C LYS A 146 33.76 0.17 16.68
N GLN A 147 34.72 -0.21 17.54
CA GLN A 147 35.19 -1.58 17.65
C GLN A 147 34.07 -2.47 18.20
N ILE A 148 33.92 -3.65 17.62
CA ILE A 148 32.92 -4.64 18.08
C ILE A 148 33.60 -5.65 18.95
N LEU A 149 32.98 -5.88 20.09
CA LEU A 149 33.44 -6.80 21.12
C LEU A 149 32.40 -7.91 21.34
N SER A 150 32.85 -9.15 21.40
CA SER A 150 32.04 -10.25 21.91
C SER A 150 31.78 -10.06 23.41
N GLU A 151 30.80 -10.75 23.97
CA GLU A 151 30.52 -10.67 25.40
C GLU A 151 31.74 -11.06 26.27
N ARG A 152 32.55 -12.03 25.81
CA ARG A 152 33.78 -12.45 26.48
C ARG A 152 34.81 -11.31 26.44
N GLU A 153 35.12 -10.75 25.29
CA GLU A 153 36.07 -9.63 25.15
C GLU A 153 35.60 -8.41 25.92
N PHE A 154 34.30 -8.13 25.97
CA PHE A 154 33.76 -7.03 26.76
C PHE A 154 34.05 -7.23 28.26
N ARG A 155 33.85 -8.42 28.79
CA ARG A 155 34.14 -8.75 30.21
C ARG A 155 35.64 -8.70 30.50
N GLU A 156 36.49 -9.23 29.62
CA GLU A 156 37.94 -9.19 29.73
C GLU A 156 38.45 -7.74 29.76
N ASN A 157 38.00 -6.92 28.85
CA ASN A 157 38.37 -5.48 28.81
C ASN A 157 37.79 -4.72 30.02
N GLN A 158 36.60 -5.05 30.47
CA GLN A 158 36.03 -4.46 31.69
C GLN A 158 36.83 -4.83 32.95
N ALA A 159 37.41 -6.01 33.01
CA ALA A 159 38.30 -6.41 34.08
C ALA A 159 39.66 -5.69 34.04
N ILE A 160 40.17 -5.37 32.83
CA ILE A 160 41.47 -4.67 32.63
C ILE A 160 41.31 -3.15 32.87
N TYR A 161 40.34 -2.51 32.28
CA TYR A 161 40.19 -1.05 32.27
C TYR A 161 39.19 -0.50 33.28
N GLY A 162 38.48 -1.42 34.01
CA GLY A 162 37.41 -1.05 34.92
C GLY A 162 36.10 -0.64 34.18
N SER A 163 35.06 -0.40 34.96
CA SER A 163 33.73 -0.03 34.42
C SER A 163 33.66 1.39 33.81
N THR A 164 34.65 2.25 34.12
CA THR A 164 34.71 3.66 33.67
C THR A 164 35.72 3.91 32.58
N GLY A 165 36.65 2.94 32.30
CA GLY A 165 37.76 3.09 31.37
C GLY A 165 37.37 3.18 29.90
N PHE A 166 36.20 2.66 29.53
CA PHE A 166 35.61 2.79 28.19
C PHE A 166 34.07 2.65 28.29
N THR A 167 33.39 3.06 27.23
CA THR A 167 31.93 2.88 27.12
C THR A 167 31.63 2.01 25.90
N ALA A 168 31.08 0.82 26.13
CA ALA A 168 30.58 -0.03 25.08
C ALA A 168 29.12 -0.38 25.38
N GLN A 169 28.30 -0.32 24.35
CA GLN A 169 26.85 -0.52 24.45
C GLN A 169 26.39 -1.55 23.43
N THR A 170 25.16 -2.05 23.58
CA THR A 170 24.54 -3.01 22.67
C THR A 170 23.09 -2.59 22.37
N GLY A 171 22.55 -3.13 21.27
CA GLY A 171 21.19 -2.81 20.85
C GLY A 171 21.09 -1.55 20.01
N ALA A 172 19.86 -1.20 19.64
CA ALA A 172 19.57 -0.03 18.82
C ALA A 172 19.92 1.31 19.53
N GLU A 173 20.02 1.34 20.86
CA GLU A 173 20.45 2.50 21.63
C GLU A 173 21.90 2.89 21.30
N ALA A 174 22.77 1.89 21.20
CA ALA A 174 24.17 2.10 20.81
C ALA A 174 24.28 2.66 19.39
N VAL A 175 23.51 2.10 18.47
CA VAL A 175 23.47 2.54 17.07
C VAL A 175 22.90 3.95 16.94
N LEU A 176 21.87 4.29 17.72
CA LEU A 176 21.30 5.64 17.77
C LEU A 176 22.37 6.67 18.14
N ARG A 177 23.11 6.41 19.22
CA ARG A 177 24.16 7.31 19.68
C ARG A 177 25.24 7.50 18.60
N LEU A 178 25.70 6.40 17.99
CA LEU A 178 26.69 6.49 16.91
C LEU A 178 26.17 7.26 15.69
N LEU A 179 24.88 7.15 15.35
CA LEU A 179 24.28 7.89 14.25
C LEU A 179 24.11 9.38 14.55
N GLN A 180 23.90 9.74 15.82
CA GLN A 180 23.85 11.13 16.28
C GLN A 180 25.25 11.80 16.23
N ASP A 181 26.30 11.02 16.50
CA ASP A 181 27.68 11.50 16.49
C ASP A 181 28.29 11.63 15.08
N VAL A 182 27.56 11.19 14.01
CA VAL A 182 28.06 11.27 12.62
C VAL A 182 28.01 12.71 12.10
N ASP A 183 29.15 13.28 11.82
CA ASP A 183 29.27 14.50 11.04
C ASP A 183 29.38 14.18 9.53
N LEU A 184 28.29 14.49 8.81
CA LEU A 184 28.15 14.17 7.39
C LEU A 184 29.15 14.91 6.50
N GLU A 185 29.59 16.13 6.87
CA GLU A 185 30.55 16.90 6.08
C GLU A 185 31.96 16.33 6.22
N SER A 186 32.40 16.03 7.44
CA SER A 186 33.69 15.42 7.71
C SER A 186 33.79 14.02 7.06
N GLU A 187 32.79 13.18 7.25
CA GLU A 187 32.73 11.83 6.65
C GLU A 187 32.72 11.89 5.11
N TYR A 188 32.09 12.90 4.52
CA TYR A 188 32.10 13.10 3.07
C TYR A 188 33.49 13.36 2.54
N GLN A 189 34.23 14.29 3.17
CA GLN A 189 35.59 14.65 2.78
C GLN A 189 36.55 13.47 2.94
N GLU A 190 36.51 12.78 4.08
CA GLU A 190 37.35 11.61 4.34
C GLU A 190 37.14 10.49 3.31
N VAL A 191 35.87 10.21 2.95
CA VAL A 191 35.54 9.18 1.95
C VAL A 191 35.96 9.61 0.55
N GLN A 192 35.87 10.90 0.22
CA GLN A 192 36.33 11.45 -1.06
C GLN A 192 37.84 11.30 -1.21
N ASP A 193 38.62 11.68 -0.20
CA ASP A 193 40.08 11.53 -0.18
C ASP A 193 40.54 10.07 -0.26
N ALA A 194 39.80 9.18 0.43
CA ALA A 194 40.04 7.76 0.38
C ALA A 194 39.69 7.15 -1.01
N LEU A 195 38.70 7.71 -1.71
CA LEU A 195 38.30 7.25 -3.03
C LEU A 195 39.33 7.49 -4.11
N GLU A 196 40.09 8.60 -4.01
CA GLU A 196 41.20 8.93 -4.94
C GLU A 196 42.31 7.88 -4.91
N LYS A 197 42.56 7.31 -3.73
CA LYS A 197 43.62 6.32 -3.48
C LYS A 197 43.16 4.88 -3.65
N ALA A 198 41.86 4.65 -3.75
CA ALA A 198 41.30 3.30 -3.74
C ALA A 198 41.08 2.71 -5.15
N GLN A 199 41.30 1.41 -5.29
CA GLN A 199 41.10 0.65 -6.53
C GLN A 199 40.23 -0.61 -6.29
N GLY A 200 39.67 -1.18 -7.34
CA GLY A 200 38.96 -2.45 -7.32
C GLY A 200 37.69 -2.45 -6.45
N GLU A 201 37.52 -3.48 -5.65
CA GLU A 201 36.34 -3.68 -4.79
C GLU A 201 36.24 -2.64 -3.65
N LYS A 202 37.39 -2.17 -3.13
CA LYS A 202 37.44 -1.13 -2.12
C LYS A 202 36.83 0.17 -2.66
N ARG A 203 37.17 0.55 -3.90
CA ARG A 203 36.58 1.72 -4.56
C ARG A 203 35.07 1.59 -4.74
N LYS A 204 34.57 0.42 -5.13
CA LYS A 204 33.12 0.19 -5.26
C LYS A 204 32.38 0.34 -3.91
N LYS A 205 32.99 -0.13 -2.81
CA LYS A 205 32.41 0.02 -1.47
C LYS A 205 32.36 1.51 -1.07
N LEU A 206 33.45 2.25 -1.30
CA LEU A 206 33.53 3.68 -1.00
C LEU A 206 32.52 4.50 -1.82
N ILE A 207 32.33 4.18 -3.11
CA ILE A 207 31.31 4.85 -3.93
C ILE A 207 29.92 4.68 -3.30
N LYS A 208 29.53 3.45 -2.92
CA LYS A 208 28.24 3.21 -2.27
C LYS A 208 28.07 3.93 -0.94
N ARG A 209 29.18 4.06 -0.18
CA ARG A 209 29.20 4.83 1.06
C ARG A 209 29.01 6.30 0.78
N LEU A 210 29.76 6.86 -0.17
CA LEU A 210 29.66 8.25 -0.60
C LEU A 210 28.25 8.60 -1.10
N ASP A 211 27.64 7.74 -1.92
CA ASP A 211 26.26 7.91 -2.38
C ASP A 211 25.28 7.97 -1.21
N THR A 212 25.52 7.17 -0.16
CA THR A 212 24.66 7.16 1.02
C THR A 212 24.83 8.45 1.84
N ILE A 213 26.06 8.89 2.05
CA ILE A 213 26.36 10.16 2.75
C ILE A 213 25.75 11.33 1.98
N ASN A 214 25.95 11.40 0.65
CA ASN A 214 25.35 12.41 -0.20
C ASN A 214 23.82 12.44 -0.16
N ALA A 215 23.18 11.27 -0.10
CA ALA A 215 21.74 11.19 0.01
C ALA A 215 21.21 11.83 1.31
N PHE A 216 21.91 11.68 2.43
CA PHE A 216 21.58 12.38 3.68
C PHE A 216 21.93 13.86 3.63
N ARG A 217 23.11 14.21 3.16
CA ARG A 217 23.60 15.60 3.05
C ARG A 217 22.71 16.47 2.18
N ASN A 218 22.25 15.95 1.03
CA ASN A 218 21.39 16.68 0.08
C ASN A 218 19.90 16.62 0.44
N SER A 219 19.54 16.01 1.56
CA SER A 219 18.18 15.93 2.04
C SER A 219 18.06 16.50 3.46
N GLU A 220 16.84 16.79 3.86
CA GLU A 220 16.54 17.22 5.24
C GLU A 220 16.44 16.02 6.21
N ASN A 221 16.84 14.81 5.80
CA ASN A 221 16.76 13.62 6.64
C ASN A 221 17.97 13.52 7.55
N LEU A 222 17.75 13.25 8.83
CA LEU A 222 18.82 12.96 9.78
C LEU A 222 19.08 11.44 9.86
N PRO A 223 20.35 11.01 9.98
CA PRO A 223 20.71 9.60 10.10
C PRO A 223 20.04 8.89 11.28
N GLU A 224 19.85 9.56 12.40
CA GLU A 224 19.21 9.05 13.61
C GLU A 224 17.74 8.64 13.40
N TRP A 225 17.04 9.20 12.39
CA TRP A 225 15.65 8.84 12.08
C TRP A 225 15.51 7.42 11.51
N MET A 226 16.60 6.74 11.21
CA MET A 226 16.59 5.31 10.91
C MET A 226 16.35 4.45 12.16
N ILE A 227 16.44 5.03 13.36
CA ILE A 227 16.10 4.39 14.64
C ILE A 227 14.74 4.94 15.10
N LEU A 228 13.84 4.05 15.39
CA LEU A 228 12.46 4.37 15.74
C LEU A 228 12.31 4.46 17.27
N THR A 229 11.82 5.58 17.76
CA THR A 229 11.37 5.79 19.14
C THR A 229 9.85 5.77 19.26
N ASN A 230 9.17 6.13 18.17
CA ASN A 230 7.72 6.11 18.04
C ASN A 230 7.32 5.30 16.80
N ILE A 231 6.33 4.44 16.92
CA ILE A 231 5.77 3.68 15.80
C ILE A 231 4.42 4.26 15.42
N PRO A 232 4.21 4.67 14.16
CA PRO A 232 2.90 5.10 13.70
C PRO A 232 1.93 3.93 13.63
N VAL A 233 0.72 4.13 14.12
CA VAL A 233 -0.39 3.18 14.00
C VAL A 233 -1.31 3.64 12.89
N ILE A 234 -1.42 2.86 11.83
CA ILE A 234 -2.26 3.20 10.69
C ILE A 234 -3.75 3.21 11.06
N PRO A 235 -4.59 3.96 10.34
CA PRO A 235 -6.02 4.05 10.60
C PRO A 235 -6.71 2.68 10.64
N PRO A 236 -7.75 2.50 11.48
CA PRO A 236 -8.47 1.22 11.64
C PRO A 236 -9.07 0.67 10.35
N ASP A 237 -9.59 1.54 9.48
CA ASP A 237 -10.22 1.10 8.21
C ASP A 237 -9.22 0.54 7.19
N LEU A 238 -7.92 0.82 7.35
CA LEU A 238 -6.85 0.21 6.56
C LEU A 238 -6.42 -1.17 7.09
N ARG A 239 -6.86 -1.54 8.30
CA ARG A 239 -6.64 -2.84 8.95
C ARG A 239 -7.93 -3.37 9.58
N PRO A 240 -8.97 -3.60 8.78
CA PRO A 240 -10.31 -3.85 9.27
C PRO A 240 -10.42 -5.14 10.08
N MET A 241 -11.40 -5.16 10.97
CA MET A 241 -11.88 -6.34 11.66
C MET A 241 -13.37 -6.50 11.33
N LEU A 242 -13.74 -7.62 10.73
CA LEU A 242 -15.09 -7.92 10.28
C LEU A 242 -15.67 -9.06 11.10
N GLN A 243 -16.91 -8.90 11.54
CA GLN A 243 -17.66 -9.98 12.15
C GLN A 243 -18.23 -10.87 11.07
N LEU A 244 -17.96 -12.16 11.16
CA LEU A 244 -18.52 -13.20 10.30
C LEU A 244 -19.76 -13.82 10.96
N ASP A 245 -20.56 -14.50 10.17
CA ASP A 245 -21.67 -15.31 10.66
C ASP A 245 -21.18 -16.34 11.69
N GLY A 246 -21.97 -16.52 12.76
CA GLY A 246 -21.57 -17.38 13.89
C GLY A 246 -20.67 -16.73 14.94
N GLY A 247 -20.57 -15.38 14.97
CA GLY A 247 -19.85 -14.63 16.02
C GLY A 247 -18.33 -14.67 15.93
N ARG A 248 -17.76 -15.22 14.86
CA ARG A 248 -16.33 -15.21 14.59
C ARG A 248 -15.89 -13.89 13.98
N PHE A 249 -14.63 -13.48 14.22
CA PHE A 249 -14.05 -12.28 13.64
C PHE A 249 -12.95 -12.62 12.63
N ALA A 250 -13.04 -12.02 11.45
CA ALA A 250 -11.93 -11.96 10.51
C ALA A 250 -11.17 -10.64 10.73
N THR A 251 -9.88 -10.72 10.93
CA THR A 251 -9.05 -9.54 11.19
C THR A 251 -7.87 -9.49 10.24
N SER A 252 -7.39 -8.28 9.95
CA SER A 252 -6.15 -8.09 9.23
C SER A 252 -4.97 -8.61 10.06
N ASP A 253 -3.99 -9.24 9.39
CA ASP A 253 -2.75 -9.70 10.01
C ASP A 253 -2.00 -8.56 10.74
N LEU A 254 -2.14 -7.31 10.28
CA LEU A 254 -1.53 -6.13 10.90
C LEU A 254 -1.98 -5.92 12.34
N ASN A 255 -3.24 -6.22 12.66
CA ASN A 255 -3.74 -6.08 14.04
C ASN A 255 -3.03 -7.04 15.00
N ASP A 256 -2.72 -8.25 14.55
CA ASP A 256 -1.97 -9.22 15.36
C ASP A 256 -0.50 -8.78 15.54
N LEU A 257 0.11 -8.24 14.50
CA LEU A 257 1.48 -7.70 14.56
C LEU A 257 1.55 -6.47 15.48
N TYR A 258 0.63 -5.52 15.39
CA TYR A 258 0.56 -4.38 16.32
C TYR A 258 0.33 -4.84 17.76
N ARG A 259 -0.57 -5.79 17.98
CA ARG A 259 -0.84 -6.36 19.31
C ARG A 259 0.42 -6.97 19.93
N ARG A 260 1.24 -7.67 19.14
CA ARG A 260 2.53 -8.23 19.60
C ARG A 260 3.49 -7.13 20.01
N VAL A 261 3.61 -6.06 19.22
CA VAL A 261 4.47 -4.91 19.55
C VAL A 261 4.03 -4.29 20.87
N ILE A 262 2.74 -3.96 21.03
CA ILE A 262 2.23 -3.34 22.25
C ILE A 262 2.44 -4.23 23.47
N THR A 263 2.17 -5.53 23.35
CA THR A 263 2.34 -6.49 24.45
C THR A 263 3.81 -6.56 24.91
N ARG A 264 4.77 -6.64 23.96
CA ARG A 264 6.21 -6.63 24.27
C ARG A 264 6.66 -5.30 24.85
N ASN A 265 6.20 -4.19 24.29
CA ASN A 265 6.49 -2.85 24.78
C ASN A 265 6.01 -2.65 26.24
N ASN A 266 4.78 -3.04 26.54
CA ASN A 266 4.22 -2.92 27.87
C ASN A 266 4.94 -3.83 28.89
N ARG A 267 5.35 -5.02 28.43
CA ARG A 267 6.15 -5.93 29.28
C ARG A 267 7.52 -5.34 29.56
N LEU A 268 8.20 -4.80 28.56
CA LEU A 268 9.50 -4.16 28.74
C LEU A 268 9.39 -2.96 29.70
N ARG A 269 8.37 -2.10 29.55
CA ARG A 269 8.13 -0.97 30.44
C ARG A 269 8.00 -1.40 31.90
N LYS A 270 7.21 -2.45 32.15
CA LYS A 270 7.07 -3.02 33.50
C LYS A 270 8.38 -3.59 34.05
N LEU A 271 9.21 -4.24 33.23
CA LEU A 271 10.49 -4.78 33.65
C LEU A 271 11.50 -3.68 33.99
N LEU A 272 11.47 -2.56 33.25
CA LEU A 272 12.28 -1.38 33.54
C LEU A 272 11.84 -0.72 34.85
N ASP A 273 10.54 -0.56 35.07
CA ASP A 273 9.98 0.02 36.30
C ASP A 273 10.29 -0.82 37.53
N LEU A 274 10.37 -2.15 37.40
CA LEU A 274 10.70 -3.08 38.48
C LEU A 274 12.22 -3.22 38.72
N GLY A 275 13.08 -2.58 37.96
CA GLY A 275 14.53 -2.68 38.12
C GLY A 275 15.08 -4.08 37.91
N THR A 276 14.53 -4.87 36.99
CA THR A 276 14.92 -6.28 36.77
C THR A 276 16.36 -6.41 36.24
N PRO A 277 17.02 -7.59 36.44
CA PRO A 277 18.38 -7.82 35.94
C PRO A 277 18.54 -7.52 34.44
N ASN A 278 19.67 -6.93 34.06
CA ASN A 278 19.94 -6.44 32.70
C ASN A 278 19.78 -7.51 31.61
N ILE A 279 20.16 -8.75 31.90
CA ILE A 279 20.01 -9.89 30.95
C ILE A 279 18.54 -10.08 30.54
N ILE A 280 17.60 -9.96 31.47
CA ILE A 280 16.17 -10.10 31.20
C ILE A 280 15.69 -8.92 30.38
N VAL A 281 16.11 -7.71 30.73
CA VAL A 281 15.78 -6.48 30.01
C VAL A 281 16.32 -6.52 28.57
N GLN A 282 17.56 -6.92 28.36
CA GLN A 282 18.17 -7.08 27.04
C GLN A 282 17.41 -8.09 26.17
N ASN A 283 17.02 -9.23 26.76
CA ASN A 283 16.23 -10.22 26.02
C ASN A 283 14.85 -9.67 25.60
N GLU A 284 14.18 -8.91 26.48
CA GLU A 284 12.89 -8.32 26.13
C GLU A 284 13.04 -7.17 25.11
N LYS A 285 14.12 -6.36 25.17
CA LYS A 285 14.47 -5.37 24.13
C LYS A 285 14.68 -6.06 22.78
N ARG A 286 15.39 -7.21 22.74
CA ARG A 286 15.56 -8.01 21.52
C ARG A 286 14.23 -8.51 20.99
N MET A 287 13.33 -9.00 21.85
CA MET A 287 12.00 -9.45 21.44
C MET A 287 11.12 -8.29 20.93
N LEU A 288 11.28 -7.10 21.49
CA LEU A 288 10.62 -5.90 20.99
C LEU A 288 11.15 -5.54 19.59
N GLN A 289 12.47 -5.52 19.38
CA GLN A 289 13.10 -5.32 18.06
C GLN A 289 12.54 -6.31 17.04
N GLU A 290 12.50 -7.60 17.37
CA GLU A 290 11.95 -8.62 16.48
C GLU A 290 10.47 -8.45 16.17
N SER A 291 9.68 -7.95 17.12
CA SER A 291 8.24 -7.68 16.91
C SER A 291 8.01 -6.50 15.97
N VAL A 292 8.83 -5.47 16.08
CA VAL A 292 8.79 -4.31 15.17
C VAL A 292 9.28 -4.69 13.78
N ASP A 293 10.33 -5.48 13.69
CA ASP A 293 10.82 -6.02 12.41
C ASP A 293 9.73 -6.77 11.65
N ALA A 294 8.99 -7.62 12.38
CA ALA A 294 7.88 -8.36 11.79
C ALA A 294 6.71 -7.45 11.35
N LEU A 295 6.43 -6.38 12.08
CA LEU A 295 5.41 -5.41 11.70
C LEU A 295 5.78 -4.70 10.40
N ILE A 296 7.04 -4.29 10.26
CA ILE A 296 7.51 -3.53 9.08
C ILE A 296 7.72 -4.47 7.89
N ASP A 297 8.54 -5.51 8.02
CA ASP A 297 8.83 -6.46 6.93
C ASP A 297 9.10 -7.89 7.46
N ASN A 298 8.05 -8.64 7.69
CA ASN A 298 8.11 -10.01 8.18
C ASN A 298 8.89 -10.95 7.24
N GLY A 299 8.93 -10.65 5.94
CA GLY A 299 9.64 -11.46 4.93
C GLY A 299 11.17 -11.34 4.98
N ARG A 300 11.73 -10.28 5.61
CA ARG A 300 13.18 -10.11 5.76
C ARG A 300 13.76 -10.84 6.96
N ARG A 301 12.91 -11.39 7.82
CA ARG A 301 13.37 -12.15 8.98
C ARG A 301 13.79 -13.57 8.57
N SER A 302 14.81 -14.09 9.22
CA SER A 302 15.26 -15.50 9.05
C SER A 302 14.15 -16.50 9.40
N LYS A 303 13.35 -16.19 10.44
CA LYS A 303 12.15 -16.94 10.81
C LYS A 303 10.95 -15.98 10.87
N PRO A 304 10.12 -15.95 9.82
CA PRO A 304 8.91 -15.12 9.81
C PRO A 304 7.95 -15.51 10.93
N ILE A 305 7.24 -14.54 11.47
CA ILE A 305 6.13 -14.80 12.39
C ILE A 305 4.97 -15.39 11.63
N THR A 306 4.45 -16.50 12.09
CA THR A 306 3.33 -17.22 11.49
C THR A 306 2.06 -17.06 12.33
N GLY A 307 0.92 -17.12 11.67
CA GLY A 307 -0.40 -17.21 12.28
C GLY A 307 -0.86 -18.66 12.44
N ALA A 308 -2.13 -18.84 12.74
CA ALA A 308 -2.77 -20.15 12.75
C ALA A 308 -2.61 -20.83 11.38
N GLY A 309 -2.25 -22.10 11.37
CA GLY A 309 -2.01 -22.87 10.13
C GLY A 309 -0.63 -22.64 9.50
N GLY A 310 0.35 -22.05 10.20
CA GLY A 310 1.74 -21.94 9.74
C GLY A 310 1.99 -20.90 8.63
N ARG A 311 0.97 -20.15 8.19
CA ARG A 311 1.12 -19.09 7.20
C ARG A 311 1.83 -17.88 7.79
N ALA A 312 2.85 -17.36 7.11
CA ALA A 312 3.49 -16.11 7.50
C ALA A 312 2.50 -14.92 7.47
N LEU A 313 2.51 -14.10 8.52
CA LEU A 313 1.66 -12.92 8.62
C LEU A 313 2.11 -11.85 7.63
N LYS A 314 1.15 -11.19 6.99
CA LYS A 314 1.38 -10.09 6.05
C LYS A 314 1.72 -8.81 6.81
N SER A 315 2.94 -8.31 6.64
CA SER A 315 3.44 -7.06 7.24
C SER A 315 3.09 -5.82 6.42
N LEU A 316 3.45 -4.63 6.92
CA LEU A 316 3.27 -3.36 6.20
C LEU A 316 3.94 -3.38 4.82
N SER A 317 5.16 -3.91 4.71
CA SER A 317 5.87 -4.04 3.43
C SER A 317 5.12 -4.90 2.42
N HIS A 318 4.45 -5.96 2.87
CA HIS A 318 3.63 -6.80 1.99
C HIS A 318 2.42 -6.07 1.43
N SER A 319 1.89 -5.08 2.16
CA SER A 319 0.79 -4.25 1.66
C SER A 319 1.19 -3.34 0.50
N LEU A 320 2.49 -3.09 0.32
CA LEU A 320 3.05 -2.21 -0.72
C LEU A 320 3.68 -3.00 -1.87
N LYS A 321 4.36 -4.11 -1.55
CA LYS A 321 5.15 -4.93 -2.49
C LYS A 321 4.30 -5.92 -3.28
N GLY A 322 4.84 -6.35 -4.44
CA GLY A 322 4.32 -7.45 -5.23
C GLY A 322 3.05 -7.14 -6.01
N LYS A 323 2.50 -8.18 -6.65
CA LYS A 323 1.34 -8.07 -7.56
C LYS A 323 0.05 -7.64 -6.85
N GLN A 324 -0.10 -8.01 -5.58
CA GLN A 324 -1.26 -7.69 -4.73
C GLN A 324 -1.00 -6.48 -3.81
N GLY A 325 0.15 -5.82 -3.94
CA GLY A 325 0.48 -4.63 -3.19
C GLY A 325 -0.23 -3.39 -3.70
N ARG A 326 -0.25 -2.36 -2.86
CA ARG A 326 -0.96 -1.09 -3.12
C ARG A 326 -0.55 -0.44 -4.43
N PHE A 327 0.75 -0.44 -4.77
CA PHE A 327 1.23 0.16 -6.00
C PHE A 327 0.66 -0.52 -7.24
N ARG A 328 0.77 -1.84 -7.34
CA ARG A 328 0.35 -2.58 -8.55
C ARG A 328 -1.15 -2.83 -8.63
N GLN A 329 -1.84 -3.02 -7.50
CA GLN A 329 -3.25 -3.40 -7.48
C GLN A 329 -4.20 -2.21 -7.39
N ASN A 330 -3.81 -1.08 -6.78
CA ASN A 330 -4.71 0.02 -6.49
C ASN A 330 -4.27 1.37 -7.06
N LEU A 331 -2.98 1.58 -7.37
CA LEU A 331 -2.45 2.85 -7.89
C LEU A 331 -2.17 2.80 -9.38
N LEU A 332 -1.45 1.79 -9.88
CA LEU A 332 -1.19 1.61 -11.31
C LEU A 332 -2.43 1.17 -12.09
N GLY A 333 -3.41 0.59 -11.41
CA GLY A 333 -4.68 0.21 -11.98
C GLY A 333 -5.70 -0.05 -10.88
N LYS A 334 -6.96 0.25 -11.15
CA LYS A 334 -8.09 0.06 -10.22
C LYS A 334 -9.18 -0.75 -10.90
N ARG A 335 -10.01 -1.43 -10.10
CA ARG A 335 -11.30 -1.91 -10.58
C ARG A 335 -12.21 -0.71 -10.80
N VAL A 336 -12.85 -0.65 -11.94
CA VAL A 336 -13.72 0.46 -12.32
C VAL A 336 -15.14 -0.03 -12.58
N ASP A 337 -16.12 0.82 -12.25
CA ASP A 337 -17.52 0.60 -12.56
C ASP A 337 -17.78 0.78 -14.06
N PHE A 338 -18.98 0.51 -14.51
CA PHE A 338 -19.40 0.59 -15.92
C PHE A 338 -18.49 -0.23 -16.84
N SER A 339 -18.11 -1.39 -16.41
CA SER A 339 -17.29 -2.33 -17.16
C SER A 339 -17.83 -3.74 -17.07
N GLY A 340 -17.59 -4.52 -18.10
CA GLY A 340 -17.97 -5.91 -18.20
C GLY A 340 -16.90 -6.73 -18.90
N ARG A 341 -17.08 -8.04 -18.87
CA ARG A 341 -16.20 -8.99 -19.58
C ARG A 341 -17.03 -10.14 -20.12
N SER A 342 -16.77 -10.51 -21.37
CA SER A 342 -17.38 -11.68 -21.99
C SER A 342 -16.48 -12.31 -23.04
N VAL A 343 -16.85 -13.50 -23.47
CA VAL A 343 -16.25 -14.17 -24.62
C VAL A 343 -16.58 -13.40 -25.89
N ILE A 344 -15.65 -13.38 -26.84
CA ILE A 344 -15.84 -12.75 -28.15
C ILE A 344 -16.21 -13.80 -29.21
N ALA A 345 -17.01 -13.37 -30.15
CA ALA A 345 -17.37 -14.15 -31.34
C ALA A 345 -17.22 -13.27 -32.57
N VAL A 346 -17.07 -13.89 -33.72
CA VAL A 346 -16.97 -13.18 -35.00
C VAL A 346 -18.28 -12.46 -35.34
N GLY A 347 -18.15 -11.23 -35.80
CA GLY A 347 -19.28 -10.40 -36.28
C GLY A 347 -19.01 -9.87 -37.68
N PRO A 348 -19.16 -10.69 -38.74
CA PRO A 348 -18.87 -10.28 -40.10
C PRO A 348 -19.85 -9.20 -40.65
N ASP A 349 -21.05 -9.16 -40.08
CA ASP A 349 -22.10 -8.21 -40.45
C ASP A 349 -21.91 -6.80 -39.85
N LEU A 350 -20.94 -6.65 -38.93
CA LEU A 350 -20.64 -5.39 -38.27
C LEU A 350 -19.78 -4.54 -39.17
N LYS A 351 -19.97 -3.21 -39.10
CA LYS A 351 -19.01 -2.25 -39.66
C LYS A 351 -17.75 -2.20 -38.77
N MET A 352 -16.62 -1.78 -39.35
CA MET A 352 -15.33 -1.78 -38.63
C MET A 352 -15.32 -0.91 -37.38
N TYR A 353 -16.20 0.09 -37.28
CA TYR A 353 -16.37 0.93 -36.09
C TYR A 353 -17.49 0.44 -35.15
N GLN A 354 -18.10 -0.71 -35.42
CA GLN A 354 -19.16 -1.29 -34.60
C GLN A 354 -18.70 -2.50 -33.81
N CYS A 355 -19.28 -2.71 -32.66
CA CYS A 355 -19.18 -3.94 -31.89
C CYS A 355 -20.57 -4.44 -31.48
N GLY A 356 -20.71 -5.75 -31.33
CA GLY A 356 -21.94 -6.37 -30.83
C GLY A 356 -21.88 -6.54 -29.33
N ILE A 357 -22.88 -6.03 -28.60
CA ILE A 357 -22.99 -6.18 -27.15
C ILE A 357 -24.23 -7.00 -26.83
N PRO A 358 -24.12 -8.07 -25.98
CA PRO A 358 -25.26 -8.81 -25.48
C PRO A 358 -26.27 -7.89 -24.79
N ARG A 359 -27.57 -8.11 -25.06
CA ARG A 359 -28.67 -7.31 -24.47
C ARG A 359 -28.57 -7.20 -22.94
N GLU A 360 -28.35 -8.32 -22.25
CA GLU A 360 -28.24 -8.32 -20.78
C GLU A 360 -27.05 -7.52 -20.27
N MET A 361 -25.92 -7.55 -20.97
CA MET A 361 -24.74 -6.76 -20.65
C MET A 361 -25.00 -5.28 -20.86
N ALA A 362 -25.64 -4.90 -21.95
CA ALA A 362 -25.99 -3.53 -22.25
C ALA A 362 -26.88 -2.91 -21.18
N VAL A 363 -27.91 -3.62 -20.72
CA VAL A 363 -28.80 -3.16 -19.66
C VAL A 363 -28.02 -2.91 -18.36
N ASN A 364 -27.09 -3.77 -17.99
CA ASN A 364 -26.30 -3.61 -16.78
C ASN A 364 -25.28 -2.44 -16.89
N LEU A 365 -24.60 -2.31 -18.02
CA LEU A 365 -23.62 -1.26 -18.26
C LEU A 365 -24.24 0.14 -18.33
N PHE A 366 -25.39 0.25 -18.97
CA PHE A 366 -26.07 1.52 -19.20
C PHE A 366 -27.24 1.76 -18.22
N LYS A 367 -27.37 0.99 -17.15
CA LYS A 367 -28.49 1.03 -16.19
C LYS A 367 -28.92 2.45 -15.77
N PRO A 368 -28.02 3.36 -15.32
CA PRO A 368 -28.42 4.71 -14.94
C PRO A 368 -28.98 5.54 -16.11
N PHE A 369 -28.39 5.41 -17.29
CA PHE A 369 -28.85 6.12 -18.48
C PHE A 369 -30.21 5.63 -18.94
N ILE A 370 -30.43 4.32 -18.90
CA ILE A 370 -31.71 3.68 -19.22
C ILE A 370 -32.80 4.12 -18.23
N ILE A 371 -32.49 4.15 -16.92
CA ILE A 371 -33.44 4.62 -15.89
C ILE A 371 -33.85 6.08 -16.17
N ASN A 372 -32.89 6.93 -16.49
CA ASN A 372 -33.17 8.32 -16.81
C ASN A 372 -34.07 8.45 -18.05
N GLU A 373 -33.77 7.70 -19.10
CA GLU A 373 -34.55 7.73 -20.34
C GLU A 373 -35.96 7.16 -20.16
N ILE A 374 -36.15 6.09 -19.40
CA ILE A 374 -37.45 5.55 -19.03
C ILE A 374 -38.33 6.60 -18.32
N VAL A 375 -37.71 7.38 -17.42
CA VAL A 375 -38.42 8.46 -16.70
C VAL A 375 -38.73 9.62 -17.66
N ASN A 376 -37.80 10.01 -18.52
CA ASN A 376 -37.99 11.09 -19.52
C ASN A 376 -39.11 10.76 -20.52
N GLN A 377 -39.19 9.52 -20.96
CA GLN A 377 -40.25 9.04 -21.86
C GLN A 377 -41.59 8.81 -21.15
N GLY A 378 -41.66 9.02 -19.82
CA GLY A 378 -42.89 8.85 -19.04
C GLY A 378 -43.33 7.42 -18.82
N LEU A 379 -42.50 6.42 -19.14
CA LEU A 379 -42.80 5.01 -18.95
C LEU A 379 -42.81 4.61 -17.45
N ALA A 380 -42.14 5.39 -16.60
CA ALA A 380 -42.17 5.27 -15.15
C ALA A 380 -42.19 6.65 -14.48
N GLN A 381 -42.93 6.77 -13.38
CA GLN A 381 -43.07 8.04 -12.63
C GLN A 381 -41.87 8.39 -11.77
N ASN A 382 -41.07 7.40 -11.40
CA ASN A 382 -39.88 7.61 -10.57
C ASN A 382 -38.80 6.55 -10.85
N PRO A 383 -37.54 6.81 -10.46
CA PRO A 383 -36.41 5.88 -10.68
C PRO A 383 -36.62 4.47 -10.11
N LYS A 384 -37.29 4.34 -8.95
CA LYS A 384 -37.58 3.03 -8.35
C LYS A 384 -38.52 2.17 -9.19
N ASN A 385 -39.51 2.80 -9.82
CA ASN A 385 -40.41 2.11 -10.72
C ASN A 385 -39.72 1.76 -12.05
N ALA A 386 -38.86 2.62 -12.56
CA ALA A 386 -38.02 2.30 -13.70
C ALA A 386 -37.10 1.12 -13.44
N GLU A 387 -36.48 1.05 -12.28
CA GLU A 387 -35.64 -0.09 -11.87
C GLU A 387 -36.43 -1.39 -11.82
N LYS A 388 -37.67 -1.39 -11.28
CA LYS A 388 -38.56 -2.56 -11.28
C LYS A 388 -38.96 -3.01 -12.68
N LEU A 389 -39.13 -2.08 -13.63
CA LEU A 389 -39.38 -2.43 -15.03
C LEU A 389 -38.20 -3.17 -15.63
N ILE A 390 -36.96 -2.66 -15.37
CA ILE A 390 -35.71 -3.28 -15.82
C ILE A 390 -35.59 -4.71 -15.24
N GLU A 391 -35.84 -4.88 -13.94
CA GLU A 391 -35.76 -6.20 -13.26
C GLU A 391 -36.78 -7.19 -13.83
N ARG A 392 -37.98 -6.73 -14.24
CA ARG A 392 -39.03 -7.55 -14.85
C ARG A 392 -38.78 -7.88 -16.32
N ARG A 393 -37.74 -7.26 -16.93
CA ARG A 393 -37.41 -7.43 -18.36
C ARG A 393 -38.59 -7.12 -19.28
N ASP A 394 -39.28 -6.00 -19.00
CA ASP A 394 -40.41 -5.56 -19.82
C ASP A 394 -39.99 -5.39 -21.29
N PRO A 395 -40.69 -5.89 -22.29
CA PRO A 395 -40.32 -5.76 -23.70
C PRO A 395 -40.07 -4.35 -24.18
N ARG A 396 -40.75 -3.34 -23.64
CA ARG A 396 -40.60 -1.93 -23.97
C ARG A 396 -39.22 -1.36 -23.64
N ILE A 397 -38.47 -2.03 -22.74
CA ILE A 397 -37.16 -1.58 -22.34
C ILE A 397 -36.13 -1.71 -23.47
N TRP A 398 -36.33 -2.68 -24.35
CA TRP A 398 -35.35 -2.92 -25.42
C TRP A 398 -35.26 -1.76 -26.40
N ASP A 399 -36.38 -1.11 -26.72
CA ASP A 399 -36.43 0.10 -27.59
C ASP A 399 -35.69 1.27 -26.90
N VAL A 400 -35.91 1.41 -25.58
CA VAL A 400 -35.21 2.43 -24.79
C VAL A 400 -33.71 2.16 -24.73
N VAL A 401 -33.31 0.90 -24.54
CA VAL A 401 -31.87 0.52 -24.53
C VAL A 401 -31.23 0.82 -25.88
N GLU A 402 -31.89 0.50 -26.98
CA GLU A 402 -31.39 0.80 -28.33
C GLU A 402 -31.21 2.31 -28.55
N THR A 403 -32.16 3.10 -28.09
CA THR A 403 -32.09 4.58 -28.17
C THR A 403 -30.93 5.14 -27.34
N VAL A 404 -30.69 4.62 -26.15
CA VAL A 404 -29.61 5.07 -25.24
C VAL A 404 -28.24 4.70 -25.75
N ILE A 405 -28.11 3.58 -26.43
CA ILE A 405 -26.83 3.05 -26.91
C ILE A 405 -26.45 3.71 -28.26
N ASP A 406 -27.43 4.15 -29.04
CA ASP A 406 -27.16 4.68 -30.37
C ASP A 406 -26.22 5.90 -30.27
N GLY A 407 -25.14 5.87 -31.06
CA GLY A 407 -24.12 6.90 -31.06
C GLY A 407 -23.25 7.00 -29.79
N TYR A 408 -23.43 6.11 -28.78
CA TYR A 408 -22.64 6.14 -27.55
C TYR A 408 -21.40 5.24 -27.67
N PRO A 409 -20.17 5.76 -27.65
CA PRO A 409 -18.96 4.95 -27.82
C PRO A 409 -18.70 4.10 -26.59
N VAL A 410 -18.20 2.89 -26.82
CA VAL A 410 -17.68 1.98 -25.78
C VAL A 410 -16.24 1.62 -26.09
N LEU A 411 -15.44 1.40 -25.07
CA LEU A 411 -14.05 0.97 -25.20
C LEU A 411 -13.97 -0.54 -25.04
N MET A 412 -13.34 -1.22 -25.98
CA MET A 412 -13.05 -2.65 -25.87
C MET A 412 -11.55 -2.87 -25.66
N ASN A 413 -11.20 -3.79 -24.78
CA ASN A 413 -9.83 -4.14 -24.45
C ASN A 413 -9.63 -5.64 -24.39
N ARG A 414 -8.51 -6.13 -24.93
CA ARG A 414 -8.03 -7.48 -24.70
C ARG A 414 -6.72 -7.48 -23.91
N ALA A 415 -6.66 -8.27 -22.84
CA ALA A 415 -5.43 -8.49 -22.11
C ALA A 415 -4.62 -9.67 -22.75
N PRO A 416 -3.28 -9.56 -22.82
CA PRO A 416 -2.45 -8.43 -22.40
C PRO A 416 -2.49 -7.26 -23.37
N THR A 417 -2.56 -6.02 -22.86
CA THR A 417 -2.51 -4.82 -23.70
C THR A 417 -1.05 -4.50 -24.02
N LEU A 418 -0.58 -4.92 -25.18
CA LEU A 418 0.83 -4.82 -25.60
C LEU A 418 1.16 -3.45 -26.22
N HIS A 419 0.19 -2.81 -26.85
CA HIS A 419 0.33 -1.51 -27.51
C HIS A 419 -1.01 -0.73 -27.47
N ARG A 420 -1.00 0.54 -27.89
CA ARG A 420 -2.16 1.43 -27.79
C ARG A 420 -3.44 0.91 -28.48
N LEU A 421 -3.30 0.14 -29.56
CA LEU A 421 -4.43 -0.44 -30.30
C LEU A 421 -5.05 -1.67 -29.61
N GLY A 422 -4.49 -2.11 -28.48
CA GLY A 422 -5.13 -3.09 -27.59
C GLY A 422 -6.33 -2.53 -26.84
N ILE A 423 -6.60 -1.21 -26.95
CA ILE A 423 -7.82 -0.54 -26.49
C ILE A 423 -8.35 0.30 -27.66
N GLN A 424 -9.54 0.03 -28.12
CA GLN A 424 -10.18 0.79 -29.21
C GLN A 424 -11.64 1.08 -28.87
N ALA A 425 -12.15 2.16 -29.41
CA ALA A 425 -13.55 2.54 -29.28
C ALA A 425 -14.40 1.96 -30.42
N PHE A 426 -15.63 1.60 -30.09
CA PHE A 426 -16.63 1.11 -31.03
C PHE A 426 -17.98 1.68 -30.70
N LEU A 427 -18.86 1.79 -31.69
CA LEU A 427 -20.29 2.07 -31.52
C LEU A 427 -21.00 0.72 -31.28
N PRO A 428 -21.71 0.55 -30.16
CA PRO A 428 -22.35 -0.71 -29.81
C PRO A 428 -23.59 -0.95 -30.64
N LYS A 429 -23.81 -2.21 -30.99
CA LYS A 429 -25.05 -2.74 -31.57
C LYS A 429 -25.54 -3.90 -30.68
N LEU A 430 -26.84 -3.94 -30.39
CA LEU A 430 -27.41 -5.03 -29.61
C LEU A 430 -27.36 -6.34 -30.39
N VAL A 431 -26.90 -7.38 -29.72
CA VAL A 431 -26.87 -8.73 -30.28
C VAL A 431 -27.51 -9.71 -29.30
N GLU A 432 -28.04 -10.79 -29.85
CA GLU A 432 -28.57 -11.88 -29.07
C GLU A 432 -27.46 -12.83 -28.59
N GLY A 433 -27.72 -13.55 -27.50
CA GLY A 433 -26.76 -14.44 -26.88
C GLY A 433 -25.99 -13.78 -25.75
N ARG A 434 -24.84 -14.37 -25.36
CA ARG A 434 -24.00 -13.90 -24.24
C ARG A 434 -22.59 -13.48 -24.68
N ALA A 435 -22.21 -13.75 -25.91
CA ALA A 435 -20.91 -13.40 -26.47
C ALA A 435 -20.96 -12.01 -27.10
N MET A 436 -19.91 -11.22 -26.89
CA MET A 436 -19.70 -9.98 -27.63
C MET A 436 -19.27 -10.29 -29.06
N ARG A 437 -19.66 -9.47 -30.03
CA ARG A 437 -19.24 -9.63 -31.43
C ARG A 437 -18.20 -8.58 -31.80
N LEU A 438 -17.18 -9.02 -32.48
CA LEU A 438 -16.07 -8.19 -32.94
C LEU A 438 -15.87 -8.34 -34.45
N HIS A 439 -15.61 -7.22 -35.12
CA HIS A 439 -15.29 -7.23 -36.55
C HIS A 439 -13.98 -7.97 -36.79
N PRO A 440 -13.89 -8.91 -37.73
CA PRO A 440 -12.70 -9.73 -37.94
C PRO A 440 -11.43 -8.93 -38.27
N LEU A 441 -11.52 -7.82 -38.97
CA LEU A 441 -10.34 -7.02 -39.35
C LEU A 441 -9.62 -6.34 -38.18
N VAL A 442 -10.28 -6.12 -37.03
CA VAL A 442 -9.65 -5.53 -35.85
C VAL A 442 -8.96 -6.57 -34.97
N CYS A 443 -9.15 -7.85 -35.22
CA CYS A 443 -8.55 -8.95 -34.44
C CYS A 443 -7.02 -8.88 -34.42
N THR A 444 -6.40 -8.49 -35.52
CA THR A 444 -4.93 -8.35 -35.61
C THR A 444 -4.40 -7.32 -34.62
N ALA A 445 -5.07 -6.18 -34.49
CA ALA A 445 -4.69 -5.12 -33.55
C ALA A 445 -4.82 -5.55 -32.08
N PHE A 446 -5.85 -6.34 -31.75
CA PHE A 446 -6.05 -6.90 -30.42
C PHE A 446 -5.24 -8.18 -30.17
N ASN A 447 -4.61 -8.76 -31.19
CA ASN A 447 -4.05 -10.11 -31.16
C ASN A 447 -5.08 -11.11 -30.60
N ALA A 448 -6.33 -11.01 -31.08
CA ALA A 448 -7.47 -11.79 -30.62
C ALA A 448 -7.84 -12.85 -31.63
N ASP A 449 -8.28 -14.00 -31.15
CA ASP A 449 -8.91 -15.06 -31.91
C ASP A 449 -10.24 -15.49 -31.27
N PHE A 450 -11.01 -16.33 -31.94
CA PHE A 450 -12.33 -16.73 -31.50
C PHE A 450 -12.37 -18.15 -30.94
N ASP A 451 -11.27 -18.60 -30.36
CA ASP A 451 -11.14 -19.94 -29.74
C ASP A 451 -11.61 -20.00 -28.28
N GLY A 452 -12.20 -18.93 -27.76
CA GLY A 452 -12.65 -18.78 -26.38
C GLY A 452 -12.05 -17.56 -25.68
N ASP A 453 -11.38 -16.68 -26.43
CA ASP A 453 -10.84 -15.43 -25.92
C ASP A 453 -11.93 -14.54 -25.30
N GLN A 454 -11.57 -13.86 -24.23
CA GLN A 454 -12.42 -12.88 -23.56
C GLN A 454 -11.87 -11.47 -23.75
N MET A 455 -12.78 -10.52 -23.88
CA MET A 455 -12.44 -9.10 -23.89
C MET A 455 -13.25 -8.34 -22.83
N ALA A 456 -12.66 -7.25 -22.36
CA ALA A 456 -13.31 -6.30 -21.46
C ALA A 456 -13.97 -5.19 -22.27
N ILE A 457 -15.08 -4.67 -21.75
CA ILE A 457 -15.78 -3.50 -22.28
C ILE A 457 -15.92 -2.44 -21.20
N HIS A 458 -15.75 -1.18 -21.55
CA HIS A 458 -15.86 -0.04 -20.65
C HIS A 458 -16.71 1.06 -21.29
N VAL A 459 -17.51 1.74 -20.47
CA VAL A 459 -18.35 2.85 -20.90
C VAL A 459 -17.72 4.16 -20.40
N PRO A 460 -17.25 5.04 -21.29
CA PRO A 460 -16.77 6.37 -20.90
C PRO A 460 -17.95 7.24 -20.43
N LEU A 461 -17.82 7.89 -19.26
CA LEU A 461 -18.93 8.63 -18.64
C LEU A 461 -18.89 10.14 -18.95
N GLY A 462 -17.68 10.73 -18.99
CA GLY A 462 -17.50 12.15 -19.26
C GLY A 462 -17.67 12.48 -20.75
N GLU A 463 -18.17 13.66 -21.05
CA GLU A 463 -18.32 14.12 -22.44
C GLU A 463 -16.97 14.24 -23.14
N GLU A 464 -15.95 14.72 -22.44
CA GLU A 464 -14.57 14.79 -22.91
C GLU A 464 -14.02 13.41 -23.29
N ALA A 465 -14.22 12.43 -22.41
CA ALA A 465 -13.81 11.05 -22.66
C ALA A 465 -14.58 10.42 -23.83
N ARG A 466 -15.86 10.74 -23.99
CA ARG A 466 -16.67 10.32 -25.16
C ARG A 466 -16.17 10.91 -26.43
N ALA A 467 -15.87 12.23 -26.45
CA ALA A 467 -15.31 12.91 -27.61
C ALA A 467 -13.95 12.34 -27.99
N GLU A 468 -13.06 12.08 -27.01
CA GLU A 468 -11.77 11.44 -27.26
C GLU A 468 -11.94 10.01 -27.83
N ALA A 469 -12.87 9.24 -27.31
CA ALA A 469 -13.19 7.90 -27.81
C ALA A 469 -13.64 7.92 -29.28
N LEU A 470 -14.50 8.85 -29.65
CA LEU A 470 -15.01 8.98 -31.00
C LEU A 470 -13.98 9.52 -32.00
N VAL A 471 -13.18 10.51 -31.60
CA VAL A 471 -12.26 11.20 -32.53
C VAL A 471 -10.94 10.44 -32.65
N MET A 472 -10.37 9.97 -31.55
CA MET A 472 -9.00 9.41 -31.50
C MET A 472 -8.96 7.90 -31.44
N MET A 473 -9.92 7.25 -30.77
CA MET A 473 -9.85 5.84 -30.43
C MET A 473 -10.73 4.94 -31.27
N LEU A 474 -11.57 5.48 -32.14
CA LEU A 474 -12.49 4.68 -32.97
C LEU A 474 -11.70 3.70 -33.85
N GLY A 475 -12.18 2.47 -33.95
CA GLY A 475 -11.49 1.40 -34.69
C GLY A 475 -11.24 1.76 -36.18
N SER A 476 -12.15 2.52 -36.80
CA SER A 476 -11.98 3.02 -38.18
C SER A 476 -10.89 4.08 -38.35
N HIS A 477 -10.50 4.76 -37.26
CA HIS A 477 -9.46 5.81 -37.30
C HIS A 477 -8.06 5.27 -37.04
N ASN A 478 -7.94 4.03 -36.56
CA ASN A 478 -6.69 3.36 -36.17
C ASN A 478 -6.29 2.27 -37.14
N ILE A 479 -6.18 2.61 -38.43
CA ILE A 479 -5.85 1.64 -39.48
C ILE A 479 -4.36 1.37 -39.56
N LEU A 480 -3.51 2.32 -39.16
CA LEU A 480 -2.06 2.23 -39.28
C LEU A 480 -1.42 1.78 -37.93
N GLY A 481 -0.48 0.86 -38.03
CA GLY A 481 0.28 0.39 -36.87
C GLY A 481 1.27 1.43 -36.34
N PRO A 482 1.42 1.58 -35.02
CA PRO A 482 2.31 2.57 -34.40
C PRO A 482 3.81 2.22 -34.54
N LYS A 483 4.16 0.99 -34.95
CA LYS A 483 5.54 0.52 -35.03
C LYS A 483 6.23 1.02 -36.30
N ASP A 484 5.59 0.87 -37.44
CA ASP A 484 6.18 1.05 -38.77
C ASP A 484 5.28 1.84 -39.74
N GLY A 485 4.13 2.31 -39.28
CA GLY A 485 3.16 3.07 -40.10
C GLY A 485 2.48 2.23 -41.19
N LYS A 486 2.65 0.92 -41.19
CA LYS A 486 1.96 0.03 -42.15
C LYS A 486 0.53 -0.26 -41.70
N PRO A 487 -0.38 -0.57 -42.66
CA PRO A 487 -1.73 -0.99 -42.30
C PRO A 487 -1.72 -2.20 -41.38
N ILE A 488 -2.38 -2.12 -40.24
CA ILE A 488 -2.57 -3.23 -39.29
C ILE A 488 -3.91 -3.93 -39.54
N VAL A 489 -4.85 -3.22 -40.15
CA VAL A 489 -6.16 -3.72 -40.53
C VAL A 489 -6.06 -4.35 -41.91
N THR A 490 -5.59 -5.59 -41.89
CA THR A 490 -5.42 -6.39 -43.13
C THR A 490 -6.11 -7.74 -42.98
N PRO A 491 -6.74 -8.25 -44.04
CA PRO A 491 -7.27 -9.62 -43.99
C PRO A 491 -6.13 -10.63 -43.78
N GLY A 492 -6.33 -11.54 -42.85
CA GLY A 492 -5.39 -12.61 -42.52
C GLY A 492 -6.13 -13.93 -42.35
N GLN A 493 -5.40 -15.05 -42.34
CA GLN A 493 -5.96 -16.39 -42.14
C GLN A 493 -7.16 -16.65 -43.08
N ASP A 494 -8.29 -17.02 -42.55
CA ASP A 494 -9.51 -17.40 -43.29
C ASP A 494 -10.28 -16.19 -43.83
N MET A 495 -9.85 -14.95 -43.55
CA MET A 495 -10.43 -13.72 -44.09
C MET A 495 -9.97 -13.42 -45.52
N ALA A 496 -8.87 -14.01 -45.95
CA ALA A 496 -8.44 -13.86 -47.34
C ALA A 496 -9.42 -14.60 -48.26
N ASP A 497 -9.99 -13.88 -49.21
CA ASP A 497 -10.93 -14.46 -50.16
C ASP A 497 -10.25 -15.58 -50.94
N ARG A 498 -10.78 -16.74 -50.71
CA ARG A 498 -10.45 -17.88 -51.55
C ARG A 498 -11.39 -17.83 -52.72
N LYS A 499 -10.89 -17.40 -53.88
CA LYS A 499 -11.61 -17.50 -55.11
C LYS A 499 -12.29 -18.87 -55.19
N SER A 500 -13.60 -18.89 -55.05
CA SER A 500 -14.35 -20.09 -55.30
C SER A 500 -14.07 -20.54 -56.72
N VAL A 501 -13.56 -21.73 -56.87
CA VAL A 501 -13.42 -22.42 -58.12
C VAL A 501 -14.79 -22.85 -58.61
#